data_91c2a70f87fe54622071d787adf2c48f
#
_entry.id   91c2a70f87fe54622071d787adf2c48f
#
_cell.length_a   1.000
_cell.length_b   1.000
_cell.length_c   1.000
_cell.angle_alpha   90.00
_cell.angle_beta   90.00
_cell.angle_gamma   90.00
#
_symmetry.space_group_name_H-M   'P 1'
#
loop_
_entity.id
_entity.type
_entity.pdbx_description
1 polymer ?
#
loop_
_entity_poly.entity_id
_entity_poly.type
_entity_poly.pdbx_seq_one_letter_code
_entity_poly.pdbx_strand_id
1 'polypeptide(L)'
;CGVQHFVFVLLVLNFTVSAGTMGMKIGAAALACAYRIFLYAYTNRYDPVTNISADTGVLFQIINTLAIFGELTAIMIVFTKDSQEMEYKLVKYNEKLEHMASIDPLTGLYNRWSMRSYLEKIVGKYASGEIGYVSVAIGDIDFFKKTNDTYGHDAGDEVLRTLSRLFCTVIGEKGEVCRWGGEEFLFVFQNKNGYQANEVLHDILKRIR
;
A
#
# COMPACT_ATOMS: atom_id res chain seq x y z
N CYS A 1 -12.05 -25.78 -39.70
CA CYS A 1 -12.40 -24.64 -38.88
C CYS A 1 -11.66 -24.54 -37.54
N GLY A 2 -10.99 -25.61 -37.01
CA GLY A 2 -10.23 -25.55 -35.72
C GLY A 2 -8.96 -24.72 -35.74
N VAL A 3 -8.32 -24.54 -36.88
CA VAL A 3 -7.06 -23.81 -37.04
C VAL A 3 -7.18 -22.32 -36.69
N GLN A 4 -8.34 -21.72 -36.85
CA GLN A 4 -8.57 -20.31 -36.59
C GLN A 4 -8.41 -19.93 -35.10
N HIS A 5 -8.65 -20.88 -34.20
CA HIS A 5 -8.52 -20.65 -32.75
C HIS A 5 -7.07 -20.82 -32.27
N PHE A 6 -6.24 -21.60 -32.96
CA PHE A 6 -4.83 -21.79 -32.62
C PHE A 6 -4.02 -20.50 -32.73
N VAL A 7 -4.38 -19.64 -33.69
CA VAL A 7 -3.75 -18.31 -33.84
C VAL A 7 -4.04 -17.41 -32.65
N PHE A 8 -5.19 -17.57 -31.99
CA PHE A 8 -5.56 -16.78 -30.83
C PHE A 8 -4.71 -17.14 -29.59
N VAL A 9 -4.42 -18.44 -29.41
CA VAL A 9 -3.54 -18.95 -28.35
C VAL A 9 -2.11 -18.40 -28.51
N LEU A 10 -1.57 -18.45 -29.72
CA LEU A 10 -0.24 -17.90 -30.03
C LEU A 10 -0.16 -16.37 -29.81
N LEU A 11 -1.26 -15.64 -30.01
CA LEU A 11 -1.37 -14.21 -29.77
C LEU A 11 -1.24 -13.85 -28.30
N VAL A 12 -1.97 -14.56 -27.46
CA VAL A 12 -2.00 -14.31 -26.03
C VAL A 12 -0.64 -14.70 -25.41
N LEU A 13 -0.04 -15.82 -25.83
CA LEU A 13 1.30 -16.23 -25.45
C LEU A 13 2.36 -15.15 -25.79
N ASN A 14 2.29 -14.59 -26.99
CA ASN A 14 3.23 -13.54 -27.40
C ASN A 14 3.05 -12.26 -26.57
N PHE A 15 1.82 -11.92 -26.19
CA PHE A 15 1.53 -10.75 -25.36
C PHE A 15 2.06 -10.89 -23.94
N THR A 16 2.01 -12.10 -23.37
CA THR A 16 2.41 -12.36 -21.98
C THR A 16 3.89 -12.65 -21.80
N VAL A 17 4.51 -13.36 -22.75
CA VAL A 17 5.89 -13.85 -22.63
C VAL A 17 6.90 -12.88 -23.26
N SER A 18 6.50 -12.03 -24.20
CA SER A 18 7.46 -11.16 -24.88
C SER A 18 7.94 -10.00 -24.01
N ALA A 19 9.25 -9.89 -23.86
CA ALA A 19 9.95 -8.77 -23.18
C ALA A 19 9.96 -7.46 -24.02
N GLY A 20 8.87 -7.15 -24.74
CA GLY A 20 8.79 -5.98 -25.61
C GLY A 20 8.06 -4.79 -24.97
N THR A 21 8.25 -3.60 -25.56
CA THR A 21 7.49 -2.40 -25.19
C THR A 21 5.99 -2.60 -25.45
N MET A 22 5.13 -1.85 -24.73
CA MET A 22 3.68 -1.92 -24.89
C MET A 22 3.25 -1.70 -26.35
N GLY A 23 3.93 -0.80 -27.07
CA GLY A 23 3.67 -0.56 -28.49
C GLY A 23 3.93 -1.79 -29.38
N MET A 24 4.99 -2.54 -29.13
CA MET A 24 5.28 -3.79 -29.86
C MET A 24 4.22 -4.85 -29.59
N LYS A 25 3.75 -4.98 -28.35
CA LYS A 25 2.69 -5.90 -27.96
C LYS A 25 1.35 -5.58 -28.68
N ILE A 26 0.99 -4.31 -28.69
CA ILE A 26 -0.22 -3.84 -29.40
C ILE A 26 -0.10 -4.09 -30.91
N GLY A 27 1.08 -3.81 -31.51
CA GLY A 27 1.34 -4.06 -32.92
C GLY A 27 1.21 -5.54 -33.31
N ALA A 28 1.78 -6.44 -32.49
CA ALA A 28 1.67 -7.88 -32.68
C ALA A 28 0.21 -8.36 -32.58
N ALA A 29 -0.52 -7.87 -31.59
CA ALA A 29 -1.95 -8.17 -31.43
C ALA A 29 -2.79 -7.71 -32.63
N ALA A 30 -2.54 -6.52 -33.15
CA ALA A 30 -3.23 -5.98 -34.32
C ALA A 30 -2.96 -6.82 -35.57
N LEU A 31 -1.70 -7.20 -35.80
CA LEU A 31 -1.30 -8.06 -36.92
C LEU A 31 -1.99 -9.43 -36.89
N ALA A 32 -2.06 -10.03 -35.73
CA ALA A 32 -2.69 -11.33 -35.62
C ALA A 32 -4.24 -11.24 -35.70
N CYS A 33 -4.85 -10.16 -35.24
CA CYS A 33 -6.28 -9.89 -35.52
C CYS A 33 -6.53 -9.74 -37.04
N ALA A 34 -5.69 -8.99 -37.74
CA ALA A 34 -5.77 -8.82 -39.19
C ALA A 34 -5.60 -10.16 -39.91
N TYR A 35 -4.64 -10.98 -39.50
CA TYR A 35 -4.44 -12.32 -40.05
C TYR A 35 -5.64 -13.23 -39.80
N ARG A 36 -6.29 -13.18 -38.65
CA ARG A 36 -7.51 -13.93 -38.37
C ARG A 36 -8.67 -13.52 -39.28
N ILE A 37 -8.85 -12.22 -39.47
CA ILE A 37 -9.90 -11.69 -40.37
C ILE A 37 -9.63 -12.18 -41.82
N PHE A 38 -8.38 -12.14 -42.27
CA PHE A 38 -7.95 -12.64 -43.56
C PHE A 38 -8.27 -14.14 -43.69
N LEU A 39 -7.89 -14.97 -42.71
CA LEU A 39 -8.20 -16.41 -42.74
C LEU A 39 -9.70 -16.69 -42.79
N TYR A 40 -10.48 -15.94 -42.02
CA TYR A 40 -11.95 -16.07 -42.05
C TYR A 40 -12.53 -15.74 -43.44
N ALA A 41 -12.08 -14.65 -44.04
CA ALA A 41 -12.51 -14.26 -45.39
C ALA A 41 -12.06 -15.28 -46.44
N TYR A 42 -10.85 -15.79 -46.34
CA TYR A 42 -10.29 -16.81 -47.24
C TYR A 42 -11.08 -18.13 -47.14
N THR A 43 -11.33 -18.63 -45.94
CA THR A 43 -12.07 -19.89 -45.73
C THR A 43 -13.56 -19.83 -46.14
N ASN A 44 -14.13 -18.63 -46.14
CA ASN A 44 -15.52 -18.44 -46.68
C ASN A 44 -15.57 -18.33 -48.20
N ARG A 45 -14.42 -18.03 -48.85
CA ARG A 45 -14.36 -17.84 -50.32
C ARG A 45 -13.95 -19.12 -51.06
N TYR A 46 -13.19 -20.02 -50.43
CA TYR A 46 -12.63 -21.20 -51.02
C TYR A 46 -13.06 -22.46 -50.27
N ASP A 47 -13.40 -23.51 -51.00
CA ASP A 47 -13.75 -24.82 -50.44
C ASP A 47 -12.54 -25.44 -49.70
N PRO A 48 -12.75 -26.18 -48.61
CA PRO A 48 -11.70 -26.81 -47.87
C PRO A 48 -10.99 -27.88 -48.72
N VAL A 49 -9.66 -27.87 -48.73
CA VAL A 49 -8.81 -28.84 -49.46
C VAL A 49 -9.05 -30.29 -48.98
N THR A 50 -9.46 -30.47 -47.70
CA THR A 50 -9.80 -31.76 -47.11
C THR A 50 -11.04 -31.63 -46.23
N ASN A 51 -11.97 -32.59 -46.35
CA ASN A 51 -13.10 -32.72 -45.46
C ASN A 51 -12.67 -33.45 -44.19
N ILE A 52 -12.68 -32.76 -43.06
CA ILE A 52 -12.43 -33.35 -41.73
C ILE A 52 -13.76 -33.96 -41.26
N SER A 53 -13.73 -35.18 -40.66
CA SER A 53 -14.90 -35.79 -40.07
C SER A 53 -15.46 -34.92 -38.93
N ALA A 54 -16.79 -34.98 -38.72
CA ALA A 54 -17.43 -34.21 -37.66
C ALA A 54 -16.82 -34.49 -36.29
N ASP A 55 -16.47 -35.74 -35.97
CA ASP A 55 -15.86 -36.15 -34.70
C ASP A 55 -14.48 -35.53 -34.52
N THR A 56 -13.68 -35.49 -35.56
CA THR A 56 -12.34 -34.85 -35.52
C THR A 56 -12.48 -33.35 -35.29
N GLY A 57 -13.47 -32.71 -35.89
CA GLY A 57 -13.81 -31.31 -35.68
C GLY A 57 -14.16 -30.97 -34.23
N VAL A 58 -15.00 -31.81 -33.63
CA VAL A 58 -15.37 -31.67 -32.19
C VAL A 58 -14.15 -31.84 -31.29
N LEU A 59 -13.30 -32.86 -31.53
CA LEU A 59 -12.09 -33.11 -30.77
C LEU A 59 -11.14 -31.87 -30.79
N PHE A 60 -10.91 -31.29 -31.95
CA PHE A 60 -10.11 -30.07 -32.10
C PHE A 60 -10.71 -28.90 -31.34
N GLN A 61 -12.03 -28.75 -31.33
CA GLN A 61 -12.72 -27.69 -30.61
C GLN A 61 -12.56 -27.84 -29.08
N ILE A 62 -12.64 -29.07 -28.56
CA ILE A 62 -12.41 -29.36 -27.14
C ILE A 62 -10.95 -29.03 -26.74
N ILE A 63 -9.96 -29.54 -27.48
CA ILE A 63 -8.56 -29.31 -27.22
C ILE A 63 -8.26 -27.82 -27.19
N ASN A 64 -8.77 -27.08 -28.16
CA ASN A 64 -8.55 -25.66 -28.27
C ASN A 64 -9.19 -24.85 -27.11
N THR A 65 -10.39 -25.26 -26.69
CA THR A 65 -11.05 -24.66 -25.52
C THR A 65 -10.23 -24.89 -24.25
N LEU A 66 -9.76 -26.11 -24.01
CA LEU A 66 -8.90 -26.44 -22.87
C LEU A 66 -7.58 -25.64 -22.90
N ALA A 67 -6.97 -25.49 -24.07
CA ALA A 67 -5.75 -24.69 -24.23
C ALA A 67 -5.98 -23.22 -23.85
N ILE A 68 -7.09 -22.61 -24.31
CA ILE A 68 -7.45 -21.22 -23.97
C ILE A 68 -7.66 -21.06 -22.47
N PHE A 69 -8.37 -21.99 -21.81
CA PHE A 69 -8.57 -21.92 -20.36
C PHE A 69 -7.25 -22.07 -19.58
N GLY A 70 -6.39 -23.00 -20.01
CA GLY A 70 -5.07 -23.18 -19.41
C GLY A 70 -4.21 -21.90 -19.51
N GLU A 71 -4.25 -21.27 -20.65
CA GLU A 71 -3.51 -20.02 -20.92
C GLU A 71 -4.03 -18.84 -20.11
N LEU A 72 -5.35 -18.65 -20.04
CA LEU A 72 -5.98 -17.62 -19.21
C LEU A 72 -5.63 -17.81 -17.73
N THR A 73 -5.64 -19.07 -17.27
CA THR A 73 -5.26 -19.40 -15.89
C THR A 73 -3.80 -19.06 -15.63
N ALA A 74 -2.89 -19.41 -16.55
CA ALA A 74 -1.47 -19.07 -16.41
C ALA A 74 -1.24 -17.55 -16.36
N ILE A 75 -1.91 -16.78 -17.21
CA ILE A 75 -1.87 -15.32 -17.21
C ILE A 75 -2.36 -14.77 -15.88
N MET A 76 -3.49 -15.28 -15.37
CA MET A 76 -4.07 -14.87 -14.11
C MET A 76 -3.09 -15.08 -12.94
N ILE A 77 -2.40 -16.24 -12.92
CA ILE A 77 -1.41 -16.55 -11.89
C ILE A 77 -0.21 -15.58 -11.94
N VAL A 78 0.32 -15.31 -13.14
CA VAL A 78 1.43 -14.38 -13.31
C VAL A 78 1.01 -12.97 -12.91
N PHE A 79 -0.13 -12.50 -13.39
CA PHE A 79 -0.66 -11.16 -13.09
C PHE A 79 -0.88 -10.96 -11.58
N THR A 80 -1.42 -12.00 -10.90
CA THR A 80 -1.68 -11.93 -9.46
C THR A 80 -0.38 -11.82 -8.67
N LYS A 81 0.66 -12.59 -9.07
CA LYS A 81 1.99 -12.52 -8.43
C LYS A 81 2.63 -11.13 -8.60
N ASP A 82 2.64 -10.61 -9.81
CA ASP A 82 3.22 -9.29 -10.11
C ASP A 82 2.50 -8.19 -9.35
N SER A 83 1.16 -8.27 -9.26
CA SER A 83 0.33 -7.31 -8.53
C SER A 83 0.65 -7.33 -7.03
N GLN A 84 0.75 -8.51 -6.42
CA GLN A 84 1.10 -8.67 -5.01
C GLN A 84 2.52 -8.17 -4.71
N GLU A 85 3.47 -8.43 -5.60
CA GLU A 85 4.85 -7.94 -5.43
C GLU A 85 4.94 -6.40 -5.54
N MET A 86 4.16 -5.81 -6.46
CA MET A 86 4.05 -4.34 -6.59
C MET A 86 3.42 -3.71 -5.35
N GLU A 87 2.34 -4.29 -4.84
CA GLU A 87 1.66 -3.83 -3.63
C GLU A 87 2.61 -3.90 -2.41
N TYR A 88 3.31 -5.01 -2.25
CA TYR A 88 4.33 -5.15 -1.20
C TYR A 88 5.45 -4.10 -1.31
N LYS A 89 5.95 -3.85 -2.52
CA LYS A 89 6.95 -2.80 -2.75
C LYS A 89 6.41 -1.40 -2.42
N LEU A 90 5.17 -1.10 -2.79
CA LEU A 90 4.51 0.17 -2.50
C LEU A 90 4.38 0.41 -0.99
N VAL A 91 3.92 -0.59 -0.25
CA VAL A 91 3.83 -0.52 1.22
C VAL A 91 5.22 -0.25 1.81
N LYS A 92 6.23 -1.00 1.38
CA LYS A 92 7.61 -0.85 1.87
C LYS A 92 8.22 0.52 1.53
N TYR A 93 7.91 1.08 0.35
CA TYR A 93 8.36 2.43 -0.01
C TYR A 93 7.63 3.50 0.82
N ASN A 94 6.34 3.35 1.08
CA ASN A 94 5.61 4.26 1.97
C ASN A 94 6.16 4.24 3.39
N GLU A 95 6.40 3.06 3.96
CA GLU A 95 7.06 2.92 5.27
C GLU A 95 8.43 3.63 5.28
N LYS A 96 9.21 3.48 4.19
CA LYS A 96 10.51 4.15 4.08
C LYS A 96 10.39 5.67 3.99
N LEU A 97 9.37 6.19 3.30
CA LEU A 97 9.10 7.62 3.23
C LEU A 97 8.65 8.17 4.59
N GLU A 98 7.76 7.48 5.29
CA GLU A 98 7.37 7.83 6.65
C GLU A 98 8.58 7.81 7.62
N HIS A 99 9.49 6.86 7.42
CA HIS A 99 10.76 6.77 8.17
C HIS A 99 11.71 7.95 7.90
N MET A 100 11.68 8.51 6.69
CA MET A 100 12.50 9.68 6.32
C MET A 100 11.87 11.00 6.77
N ALA A 101 10.55 11.05 6.95
CA ALA A 101 9.88 12.17 7.57
C ALA A 101 10.12 12.12 9.08
N SER A 102 10.55 13.23 9.69
CA SER A 102 10.74 13.30 11.16
C SER A 102 9.46 13.74 11.87
N ILE A 103 8.53 14.31 11.15
CA ILE A 103 7.37 15.04 11.67
C ILE A 103 6.09 14.42 11.10
N ASP A 104 5.08 14.28 11.94
CA ASP A 104 3.72 13.93 11.51
C ASP A 104 3.09 15.12 10.76
N PRO A 105 2.65 14.93 9.50
CA PRO A 105 2.19 16.03 8.66
C PRO A 105 0.87 16.67 9.13
N LEU A 106 0.05 15.96 9.90
CA LEU A 106 -1.21 16.48 10.41
C LEU A 106 -1.02 17.37 11.63
N THR A 107 -0.18 16.92 12.56
CA THR A 107 -0.04 17.52 13.89
C THR A 107 1.19 18.42 14.04
N GLY A 108 2.19 18.27 13.18
CA GLY A 108 3.47 18.96 13.29
C GLY A 108 4.37 18.46 14.44
N LEU A 109 3.95 17.42 15.15
CA LEU A 109 4.74 16.77 16.21
C LEU A 109 5.74 15.78 15.60
N TYR A 110 6.69 15.32 16.39
CA TYR A 110 7.47 14.16 16.01
C TYR A 110 6.55 12.98 15.69
N ASN A 111 6.91 12.23 14.67
CA ASN A 111 6.25 10.96 14.39
C ASN A 111 6.84 9.84 15.28
N ARG A 112 6.21 8.66 15.26
CA ARG A 112 6.63 7.49 16.03
C ARG A 112 8.10 7.09 15.80
N TRP A 113 8.60 7.20 14.56
CA TRP A 113 9.97 6.82 14.21
C TRP A 113 10.99 7.76 14.81
N SER A 114 10.77 9.05 14.69
CA SER A 114 11.65 10.07 15.28
C SER A 114 11.68 9.97 16.79
N MET A 115 10.54 9.74 17.41
CA MET A 115 10.45 9.55 18.85
C MET A 115 11.18 8.28 19.31
N ARG A 116 11.13 7.20 18.55
CA ARG A 116 11.89 5.98 18.85
C ARG A 116 13.39 6.25 18.84
N SER A 117 13.90 6.90 17.79
CA SER A 117 15.32 7.28 17.71
C SER A 117 15.74 8.25 18.85
N TYR A 118 14.82 9.14 19.22
CA TYR A 118 15.02 10.04 20.36
C TYR A 118 15.10 9.25 21.68
N LEU A 119 14.19 8.32 21.93
CA LEU A 119 14.20 7.47 23.12
C LEU A 119 15.47 6.64 23.22
N GLU A 120 15.96 6.06 22.13
CA GLU A 120 17.21 5.31 22.12
C GLU A 120 18.41 6.19 22.60
N LYS A 121 18.46 7.44 22.13
CA LYS A 121 19.48 8.41 22.58
C LYS A 121 19.35 8.76 24.07
N ILE A 122 18.10 8.97 24.53
CA ILE A 122 17.81 9.33 25.91
C ILE A 122 18.15 8.19 26.89
N VAL A 123 17.79 6.96 26.50
CA VAL A 123 18.15 5.76 27.28
C VAL A 123 19.67 5.60 27.35
N GLY A 124 20.39 5.87 26.25
CA GLY A 124 21.86 5.90 26.25
C GLY A 124 22.44 6.93 27.23
N LYS A 125 21.90 8.15 27.27
CA LYS A 125 22.28 9.21 28.20
C LYS A 125 21.99 8.85 29.66
N TYR A 126 20.87 8.21 29.91
CA TYR A 126 20.53 7.70 31.23
C TYR A 126 21.50 6.60 31.68
N ALA A 127 21.82 5.65 30.80
CA ALA A 127 22.77 4.57 31.11
C ALA A 127 24.20 5.05 31.34
N SER A 128 24.62 6.14 30.68
CA SER A 128 25.94 6.78 30.91
C SER A 128 26.00 7.68 32.14
N GLY A 129 24.84 7.92 32.81
CA GLY A 129 24.76 8.83 33.96
C GLY A 129 24.72 10.32 33.60
N GLU A 130 24.59 10.66 32.30
CA GLU A 130 24.46 12.06 31.84
C GLU A 130 23.17 12.70 32.31
N ILE A 131 22.10 11.92 32.43
CA ILE A 131 20.80 12.33 32.96
C ILE A 131 20.36 11.42 34.09
N GLY A 132 19.70 12.02 35.11
CA GLY A 132 19.33 11.30 36.33
C GLY A 132 17.99 10.56 36.22
N TYR A 133 17.06 11.04 35.39
CA TYR A 133 15.70 10.48 35.27
C TYR A 133 15.22 10.57 33.84
N VAL A 134 14.43 9.58 33.44
CA VAL A 134 13.64 9.57 32.22
C VAL A 134 12.21 9.14 32.58
N SER A 135 11.23 9.97 32.27
CA SER A 135 9.83 9.62 32.44
C SER A 135 9.13 9.59 31.07
N VAL A 136 8.30 8.60 30.87
CA VAL A 136 7.53 8.40 29.64
C VAL A 136 6.05 8.23 29.99
N ALA A 137 5.17 8.86 29.22
CA ALA A 137 3.72 8.70 29.38
C ALA A 137 3.06 8.52 28.02
N ILE A 138 2.00 7.74 27.97
CA ILE A 138 1.12 7.62 26.80
C ILE A 138 -0.22 8.26 27.19
N GLY A 139 -0.75 9.08 26.28
CA GLY A 139 -2.09 9.64 26.33
C GLY A 139 -2.89 9.20 25.12
N ASP A 140 -4.16 8.98 25.30
CA ASP A 140 -5.14 8.64 24.26
C ASP A 140 -6.33 9.60 24.35
N ILE A 141 -6.96 9.90 23.19
CA ILE A 141 -8.13 10.78 23.17
C ILE A 141 -9.41 9.97 23.42
N ASP A 142 -10.01 10.20 24.57
CA ASP A 142 -11.27 9.56 24.93
C ASP A 142 -12.36 9.80 23.88
N PHE A 143 -13.00 8.71 23.43
CA PHE A 143 -14.11 8.74 22.48
C PHE A 143 -13.79 9.36 21.11
N PHE A 144 -12.54 9.37 20.68
CA PHE A 144 -12.13 9.97 19.39
C PHE A 144 -12.86 9.35 18.19
N LYS A 145 -13.05 8.03 18.17
CA LYS A 145 -13.85 7.36 17.15
C LYS A 145 -15.28 7.90 17.09
N LYS A 146 -15.91 8.13 18.25
CA LYS A 146 -17.26 8.69 18.30
C LYS A 146 -17.31 10.12 17.77
N THR A 147 -16.26 10.89 17.98
CA THR A 147 -16.12 12.23 17.41
C THR A 147 -16.08 12.15 15.88
N ASN A 148 -15.25 11.27 15.32
CA ASN A 148 -15.19 11.04 13.87
C ASN A 148 -16.53 10.56 13.30
N ASP A 149 -17.15 9.60 13.93
CA ASP A 149 -18.43 9.01 13.47
C ASP A 149 -19.58 10.05 13.52
N THR A 150 -19.52 11.02 14.44
CA THR A 150 -20.58 12.04 14.62
C THR A 150 -20.36 13.28 13.77
N TYR A 151 -19.11 13.77 13.66
CA TYR A 151 -18.78 15.06 13.08
C TYR A 151 -17.91 14.97 11.82
N GLY A 152 -17.51 13.77 11.42
CA GLY A 152 -16.64 13.52 10.29
C GLY A 152 -15.14 13.57 10.63
N HIS A 153 -14.33 13.02 9.74
CA HIS A 153 -12.88 12.94 9.92
C HIS A 153 -12.19 14.31 9.97
N ASP A 154 -12.71 15.29 9.24
CA ASP A 154 -12.16 16.67 9.27
C ASP A 154 -12.23 17.30 10.66
N ALA A 155 -13.33 17.02 11.41
CA ALA A 155 -13.48 17.47 12.78
C ALA A 155 -12.50 16.77 13.72
N GLY A 156 -12.28 15.46 13.55
CA GLY A 156 -11.27 14.71 14.28
C GLY A 156 -9.85 15.23 14.01
N ASP A 157 -9.55 15.54 12.78
CA ASP A 157 -8.26 16.14 12.38
C ASP A 157 -8.02 17.49 13.08
N GLU A 158 -9.05 18.34 13.21
CA GLU A 158 -8.91 19.61 13.90
C GLU A 158 -8.74 19.43 15.41
N VAL A 159 -9.39 18.42 16.01
CA VAL A 159 -9.11 18.02 17.40
C VAL A 159 -7.64 17.65 17.58
N LEU A 160 -7.10 16.80 16.71
CA LEU A 160 -5.70 16.39 16.75
C LEU A 160 -4.75 17.58 16.62
N ARG A 161 -4.99 18.50 15.67
CA ARG A 161 -4.18 19.73 15.49
C ARG A 161 -4.24 20.64 16.71
N THR A 162 -5.43 20.79 17.29
CA THR A 162 -5.64 21.68 18.43
C THR A 162 -4.95 21.14 19.69
N LEU A 163 -5.09 19.84 19.97
CA LEU A 163 -4.39 19.18 21.08
C LEU A 163 -2.88 19.23 20.90
N SER A 164 -2.39 19.01 19.70
CA SER A 164 -0.95 19.06 19.40
C SER A 164 -0.34 20.44 19.67
N ARG A 165 -1.02 21.51 19.28
CA ARG A 165 -0.64 22.89 19.60
C ARG A 165 -0.60 23.14 21.10
N LEU A 166 -1.63 22.64 21.82
CA LEU A 166 -1.68 22.73 23.27
C LEU A 166 -0.52 21.98 23.92
N PHE A 167 -0.23 20.76 23.49
CA PHE A 167 0.87 19.96 24.00
C PHE A 167 2.21 20.67 23.83
N CYS A 168 2.49 21.16 22.62
CA CYS A 168 3.71 21.97 22.38
C CYS A 168 3.81 23.18 23.32
N THR A 169 2.71 23.88 23.53
CA THR A 169 2.68 25.08 24.37
C THR A 169 2.96 24.76 25.84
N VAL A 170 2.37 23.68 26.38
CA VAL A 170 2.51 23.33 27.80
C VAL A 170 3.84 22.63 28.09
N ILE A 171 4.26 21.74 27.17
CA ILE A 171 5.49 20.98 27.34
C ILE A 171 6.70 21.90 27.14
N GLY A 172 6.73 22.69 26.05
CA GLY A 172 7.85 23.58 25.73
C GLY A 172 9.21 22.86 25.89
N GLU A 173 10.12 23.45 26.67
CA GLU A 173 11.45 22.87 26.96
C GLU A 173 11.42 21.77 28.03
N LYS A 174 10.26 21.43 28.58
CA LYS A 174 10.14 20.46 29.67
C LYS A 174 10.23 19.01 29.21
N GLY A 175 10.04 18.74 27.94
CA GLY A 175 10.03 17.40 27.36
C GLY A 175 9.74 17.42 25.87
N GLU A 176 9.56 16.23 25.32
CA GLU A 176 9.17 16.04 23.90
C GLU A 176 7.86 15.29 23.81
N VAL A 177 7.10 15.57 22.75
CA VAL A 177 5.85 14.87 22.44
C VAL A 177 5.81 14.42 20.99
N CYS A 178 5.25 13.26 20.76
CA CYS A 178 4.99 12.78 19.40
C CYS A 178 3.58 12.23 19.26
N ARG A 179 3.12 12.16 18.03
CA ARG A 179 1.98 11.36 17.66
C ARG A 179 2.42 9.91 17.49
N TRP A 180 2.01 9.05 18.44
CA TRP A 180 2.44 7.66 18.49
C TRP A 180 1.58 6.74 17.63
N GLY A 181 0.29 7.05 17.52
CA GLY A 181 -0.72 6.33 16.75
C GLY A 181 -1.77 7.29 16.19
N GLY A 182 -2.90 6.75 15.78
CA GLY A 182 -4.01 7.54 15.24
C GLY A 182 -4.48 8.65 16.17
N GLU A 183 -4.77 8.30 17.41
CA GLU A 183 -5.27 9.18 18.48
C GLU A 183 -4.39 9.13 19.74
N GLU A 184 -3.23 8.43 19.65
CA GLU A 184 -2.30 8.23 20.75
C GLU A 184 -1.12 9.19 20.66
N PHE A 185 -0.72 9.74 21.81
CA PHE A 185 0.43 10.63 21.96
C PHE A 185 1.39 10.07 23.01
N LEU A 186 2.69 10.14 22.69
CA LEU A 186 3.76 9.75 23.62
C LEU A 186 4.50 10.99 24.07
N PHE A 187 4.68 11.10 25.38
CA PHE A 187 5.39 12.18 26.07
C PHE A 187 6.67 11.64 26.70
N VAL A 188 7.77 12.33 26.51
CA VAL A 188 9.08 11.96 27.07
C VAL A 188 9.68 13.13 27.80
N PHE A 189 10.08 12.91 29.04
CA PHE A 189 10.64 13.93 29.92
C PHE A 189 12.04 13.52 30.36
N GLN A 190 13.03 14.38 30.08
CA GLN A 190 14.42 14.20 30.56
C GLN A 190 14.61 14.91 31.92
N ASN A 191 15.41 14.31 32.79
CA ASN A 191 15.72 14.83 34.13
C ASN A 191 14.48 15.18 34.97
N LYS A 192 13.35 14.55 34.67
CA LYS A 192 12.13 14.64 35.46
C LYS A 192 11.74 13.25 35.95
N ASN A 193 11.55 13.12 37.25
CA ASN A 193 10.99 11.92 37.83
C ASN A 193 9.47 11.84 37.55
N GLY A 194 8.85 10.71 37.85
CA GLY A 194 7.43 10.49 37.57
C GLY A 194 6.50 11.53 38.20
N TYR A 195 6.86 12.09 39.37
CA TYR A 195 6.09 13.15 40.02
C TYR A 195 6.09 14.44 39.21
N GLN A 196 7.28 14.88 38.80
CA GLN A 196 7.46 16.09 38.00
C GLN A 196 6.86 15.99 36.58
N ALA A 197 6.95 14.80 35.98
CA ALA A 197 6.30 14.54 34.72
C ALA A 197 4.76 14.61 34.85
N ASN A 198 4.21 14.01 35.93
CA ASN A 198 2.78 14.03 36.20
C ASN A 198 2.23 15.45 36.44
N GLU A 199 2.99 16.35 37.04
CA GLU A 199 2.60 17.76 37.20
C GLU A 199 2.39 18.44 35.83
N VAL A 200 3.28 18.20 34.87
CA VAL A 200 3.16 18.73 33.49
C VAL A 200 1.94 18.15 32.78
N LEU A 201 1.73 16.84 32.90
CA LEU A 201 0.57 16.17 32.30
C LEU A 201 -0.74 16.64 32.94
N HIS A 202 -0.73 16.92 34.23
CA HIS A 202 -1.91 17.46 34.92
C HIS A 202 -2.26 18.88 34.48
N ASP A 203 -1.26 19.71 34.13
CA ASP A 203 -1.49 21.04 33.54
C ASP A 203 -2.12 20.91 32.13
N ILE A 204 -1.67 19.95 31.33
CA ILE A 204 -2.31 19.61 30.06
C ILE A 204 -3.78 19.25 30.25
N LEU A 205 -4.08 18.31 31.14
CA LEU A 205 -5.46 17.87 31.42
C LEU A 205 -6.36 18.97 31.92
N LYS A 206 -5.84 19.93 32.69
CA LYS A 206 -6.60 21.11 33.15
C LYS A 206 -6.97 22.07 32.01
N ARG A 207 -6.13 22.14 30.98
CA ARG A 207 -6.36 23.05 29.84
C ARG A 207 -7.22 22.44 28.74
N ILE A 208 -7.39 21.11 28.71
CA ILE A 208 -8.29 20.40 27.80
C ILE A 208 -9.75 20.47 28.29
N ARG A 209 -9.96 20.57 29.59
CA ARG A 209 -11.30 20.66 30.22
C ARG A 209 -11.82 22.09 30.18
#